data_1f73cfe4aa7ba9dc18cb4d5eeca57385
#
_entry.id   1f73cfe4aa7ba9dc18cb4d5eeca57385
#
_cell.length_a   1.000
_cell.length_b   1.000
_cell.length_c   1.000
_cell.angle_alpha   90.00
_cell.angle_beta   90.00
_cell.angle_gamma   90.00
#
_symmetry.space_group_name_H-M   'P 1'
#
loop_
_entity.id
_entity.type
_entity.pdbx_description
1 polymer ?
#
loop_
_entity_poly.entity_id
_entity_poly.type
_entity_poly.pdbx_seq_one_letter_code
_entity_poly.pdbx_strand_id
1 'polypeptide(L)' 'MAAGTERIEELAAEARYARQRADLYRAKTYGARPTSPARMRELERAADDAEQRLRRARDRAAADGS' A
#
# COMPACT_ATOMS: atom_id res chain seq x y z
N MET A 1 5.32 6.79 -22.61
CA MET A 1 5.84 7.94 -21.85
C MET A 1 6.31 7.52 -20.48
N ALA A 2 7.51 7.94 -20.14
CA ALA A 2 8.14 7.56 -18.87
C ALA A 2 7.36 8.03 -17.65
N ALA A 3 6.67 9.16 -17.74
CA ALA A 3 5.96 9.76 -16.62
C ALA A 3 4.88 8.84 -16.05
N GLY A 4 4.13 8.15 -16.91
CA GLY A 4 3.09 7.22 -16.46
C GLY A 4 3.67 6.01 -15.75
N THR A 5 4.76 5.48 -16.30
CA THR A 5 5.45 4.33 -15.71
C THR A 5 6.07 4.69 -14.36
N GLU A 6 6.69 5.87 -14.28
CA GLU A 6 7.30 6.32 -13.03
C GLU A 6 6.25 6.47 -11.93
N ARG A 7 5.07 7.01 -12.28
CA ARG A 7 4.00 7.17 -11.31
C ARG A 7 3.50 5.82 -10.79
N ILE A 8 3.36 4.85 -11.69
CA ILE A 8 2.93 3.51 -11.30
C ILE A 8 3.98 2.85 -10.40
N GLU A 9 5.25 3.02 -10.72
CA GLU A 9 6.34 2.48 -9.91
C GLU A 9 6.34 3.10 -8.50
N GLU A 10 6.12 4.41 -8.42
CA GLU A 10 6.01 5.09 -7.12
C GLU A 10 4.85 4.55 -6.30
N LEU A 11 3.68 4.41 -6.93
CA LEU A 11 2.51 3.89 -6.24
C LEU A 11 2.71 2.44 -5.82
N ALA A 12 3.38 1.65 -6.64
CA ALA A 12 3.71 0.27 -6.29
C ALA A 12 4.63 0.21 -5.08
N ALA A 13 5.64 1.09 -5.04
CA ALA A 13 6.55 1.16 -3.91
C ALA A 13 5.82 1.59 -2.64
N GLU A 14 4.94 2.58 -2.74
CA GLU A 14 4.13 3.03 -1.61
C GLU A 14 3.24 1.90 -1.08
N ALA A 15 2.61 1.14 -1.97
CA ALA A 15 1.75 0.04 -1.58
C ALA A 15 2.54 -1.06 -0.87
N ARG A 16 3.71 -1.42 -1.39
CA ARG A 16 4.57 -2.40 -0.75
C ARG A 16 5.03 -1.93 0.62
N TYR A 17 5.43 -0.67 0.72
CA TYR A 17 5.90 -0.11 1.98
C TYR A 17 4.79 -0.09 3.03
N ALA A 18 3.60 0.36 2.64
CA ALA A 18 2.47 0.42 3.55
C ALA A 18 2.07 -0.99 4.03
N ARG A 19 2.04 -1.96 3.12
CA ARG A 19 1.72 -3.35 3.48
C ARG A 19 2.78 -3.94 4.39
N GLN A 20 4.06 -3.67 4.12
CA GLN A 20 5.15 -4.14 4.95
C GLN A 20 5.03 -3.57 6.37
N ARG A 21 4.69 -2.30 6.50
CA ARG A 21 4.50 -1.68 7.82
C ARG A 21 3.36 -2.35 8.58
N ALA A 22 2.26 -2.62 7.89
CA ALA A 22 1.11 -3.29 8.50
C ALA A 22 1.48 -4.70 8.96
N ASP A 23 2.21 -5.42 8.11
CA ASP A 23 2.63 -6.79 8.44
C ASP A 23 3.60 -6.83 9.62
N LEU A 24 4.54 -5.88 9.65
CA LEU A 24 5.49 -5.79 10.78
C LEU A 24 4.76 -5.47 12.09
N TYR A 25 3.79 -4.57 12.02
CA TYR A 25 3.00 -4.24 13.21
C TYR A 25 2.17 -5.44 13.67
N ARG A 26 1.59 -6.16 12.72
CA ARG A 26 0.83 -7.37 13.04
C ARG A 26 1.71 -8.41 13.72
N ALA A 27 2.94 -8.58 13.26
CA ALA A 27 3.89 -9.48 13.88
C ALA A 27 4.16 -9.11 15.34
N LYS A 28 4.17 -7.80 15.63
CA LYS A 28 4.36 -7.33 17.00
C LYS A 28 3.20 -7.69 17.92
N THR A 29 1.99 -7.86 17.36
CA THR A 29 0.82 -8.21 18.20
C THR A 29 0.95 -9.60 18.80
N TYR A 30 1.81 -10.46 18.22
CA TYR A 30 2.06 -11.79 18.76
C TYR A 30 3.23 -11.81 19.73
N GLY A 31 3.88 -10.66 19.93
CA GLY A 31 5.01 -10.54 20.85
C GLY A 31 4.58 -10.05 22.22
N ALA A 32 5.57 -9.83 23.09
CA ALA A 32 5.33 -9.38 24.46
C ALA A 32 4.97 -7.90 24.58
N ARG A 33 5.20 -7.12 23.52
CA ARG A 33 4.93 -5.68 23.55
C ARG A 33 3.47 -5.39 23.28
N PRO A 34 2.86 -4.45 24.03
CA PRO A 34 1.48 -4.06 23.77
C PRO A 34 1.38 -3.34 22.43
N THR A 35 0.31 -3.63 21.71
CA THR A 35 -0.01 -2.98 20.44
C THR A 35 -1.43 -2.45 20.50
N SER A 36 -1.72 -1.46 19.65
CA SER A 36 -3.03 -0.82 19.60
C SER A 36 -3.84 -1.36 18.43
N PRO A 37 -5.04 -1.91 18.68
CA PRO A 37 -5.92 -2.32 17.58
C PRO A 37 -6.28 -1.16 16.66
N ALA A 38 -6.43 0.04 17.21
CA ALA A 38 -6.72 1.22 16.39
C ALA A 38 -5.56 1.54 15.44
N ARG A 39 -4.32 1.43 15.93
CA ARG A 39 -3.15 1.65 15.12
C ARG A 39 -3.05 0.60 14.02
N MET A 40 -3.34 -0.66 14.35
CA MET A 40 -3.34 -1.74 13.37
C MET A 40 -4.33 -1.45 12.24
N ARG A 41 -5.54 -1.01 12.59
CA ARG A 41 -6.55 -0.66 11.59
C ARG A 41 -6.11 0.49 10.71
N GLU A 42 -5.45 1.50 11.30
CA GLU A 42 -4.92 2.62 10.52
C GLU A 42 -3.89 2.15 9.49
N LEU A 43 -2.97 1.29 9.92
CA LEU A 43 -1.93 0.77 9.03
C LEU A 43 -2.52 -0.09 7.92
N GLU A 44 -3.50 -0.93 8.24
CA GLU A 44 -4.18 -1.74 7.23
C GLU A 44 -4.95 -0.87 6.25
N ARG A 45 -5.63 0.15 6.75
CA ARG A 45 -6.36 1.08 5.89
C ARG A 45 -5.42 1.83 4.95
N ALA A 46 -4.27 2.26 5.46
CA ALA A 46 -3.26 2.94 4.64
C ALA A 46 -2.75 2.03 3.53
N ALA A 47 -2.53 0.75 3.85
CA ALA A 47 -2.09 -0.23 2.87
C ALA A 47 -3.17 -0.47 1.80
N ASP A 48 -4.42 -0.62 2.23
CA ASP A 48 -5.54 -0.83 1.30
C ASP A 48 -5.71 0.39 0.38
N ASP A 49 -5.62 1.59 0.93
CA ASP A 49 -5.74 2.82 0.14
C ASP A 49 -4.62 2.94 -0.89
N ALA A 50 -3.39 2.61 -0.48
CA ALA A 50 -2.25 2.65 -1.39
C ALA A 50 -2.41 1.63 -2.51
N GLU A 51 -2.89 0.42 -2.19
CA GLU A 51 -3.13 -0.61 -3.18
C GLU A 51 -4.24 -0.22 -4.15
N GLN A 52 -5.29 0.44 -3.66
CA GLN A 52 -6.37 0.92 -4.52
C GLN A 52 -5.89 2.01 -5.47
N ARG A 53 -5.06 2.94 -4.99
CA ARG A 53 -4.50 3.97 -5.86
C ARG A 53 -3.64 3.37 -6.96
N LEU A 54 -2.86 2.36 -6.62
CA LEU A 54 -2.05 1.64 -7.59
C LEU A 54 -2.92 0.96 -8.64
N ARG A 55 -3.97 0.28 -8.20
CA ARG A 55 -4.90 -0.41 -9.12
C ARG A 55 -5.53 0.57 -10.08
N ARG A 56 -6.02 1.71 -9.58
CA ARG A 56 -6.63 2.73 -10.42
C ARG A 56 -5.66 3.28 -11.45
N ALA A 57 -4.40 3.49 -11.04
CA ALA A 57 -3.39 3.98 -11.96
C ALA A 57 -3.08 2.97 -13.06
N ARG A 58 -3.02 1.69 -12.70
CA ARG A 58 -2.80 0.63 -13.69
C ARG A 58 -3.97 0.51 -14.66
N ASP A 59 -5.19 0.60 -14.13
CA ASP A 59 -6.40 0.52 -14.96
C ASP A 59 -6.47 1.70 -15.93
N ARG A 60 -6.13 2.90 -15.45
CA ARG A 60 -6.11 4.08 -16.30
C ARG A 60 -5.04 3.97 -17.39
N ALA A 61 -3.86 3.49 -17.03
CA ALA A 61 -2.78 3.30 -18.00
C ALA A 61 -3.17 2.27 -19.06
N ALA A 62 -3.82 1.20 -18.65
CA ALA A 62 -4.29 0.18 -19.58
C ALA A 62 -5.35 0.74 -20.54
N ALA A 63 -6.27 1.56 -20.01
CA ALA A 63 -7.31 2.18 -20.83
C ALA A 63 -6.70 3.17 -21.84
N ASP A 64 -5.73 3.96 -21.39
CA ASP A 64 -5.06 4.93 -22.25
C ASP A 64 -4.15 4.26 -23.29
N GLY A 65 -3.64 3.09 -22.98
CA GLY A 65 -2.74 2.37 -23.87
C GLY A 65 -3.43 1.55 -24.96
N SER A 66 -4.73 1.41 -24.88
CA SER A 66 -5.49 0.60 -25.86
C SER A 66 -6.09 1.41 -27.02
#